data_272d7f21520b69c57c70ee0e7641553b
#
_entry.id   272d7f21520b69c57c70ee0e7641553b
#
_cell.length_a   1.000
_cell.length_b   1.000
_cell.length_c   1.000
_cell.angle_alpha   90.00
_cell.angle_beta   90.00
_cell.angle_gamma   90.00
#
_symmetry.space_group_name_H-M   'P 1'
#
loop_
_entity.id
_entity.type
_entity.pdbx_description
1 polymer ?
#
loop_
_entity_poly.entity_id
_entity_poly.type
_entity_poly.pdbx_seq_one_letter_code
_entity_poly.pdbx_strand_id
1 'polypeptide(L)'
;MEANLSASAALDEPARLGFGFYFLPFATFVCFLIPVLYLFPPIPATTSDALRATHTSIGLAPSKSNLRDQHSAAEQHQQKKKTGDDAARVKALCVYPVKSCRGIEVARSKLLPTGLEFDRLYTLAQLKSPFPVSVDGTAGDGRDAHAWEFITQRQFPRLATVKVDVFVPDATKRTVFLEKSGDPWIVLRFPWREPGWRGTIQWAAAKVRDGWHGEPEMEVLLPVEFPTEKEIEERGYTREDVRVWKEMVPALNMGKEIPEELSRYLGVSNKLTLFRVDPGKLREVHRCAPAKEEAGYQPVVGFQDAYPLHLMNMSSLHAFDAQVPKDKDLQHLDVRRFRSNIIVSGAPAYDEESWKSVKFTQGASKVATPSKFQVSCRTVRCKMPNVDQDTGVRHSVEPDRSLRKLRDVDEGAPLMGCLGMQMVPLFEGTDRVEYMQAWLEVGMAVDVLERGEHVYIRQ
;
A
#
# COMPACT_ATOMS: atom_id res chain seq x y z
N MET A 1 8.87 104.84 8.28
CA MET A 1 10.11 104.12 8.04
C MET A 1 9.83 102.66 8.56
N GLU A 2 9.56 101.81 7.60
CA GLU A 2 9.06 100.46 7.82
C GLU A 2 10.25 99.51 7.97
N ALA A 3 10.22 98.70 8.94
CA ALA A 3 11.16 97.57 9.15
C ALA A 3 10.42 96.28 8.82
N ASN A 4 10.73 95.68 7.69
CA ASN A 4 10.25 94.36 7.29
C ASN A 4 10.88 93.21 8.16
N LEU A 5 10.07 92.51 8.89
CA LEU A 5 10.44 91.25 9.51
C LEU A 5 10.03 90.11 8.59
N SER A 6 10.98 89.47 7.94
CA SER A 6 10.81 88.26 7.26
C SER A 6 11.00 87.09 8.21
N ALA A 7 9.93 86.42 8.58
CA ALA A 7 9.96 85.12 9.27
C ALA A 7 10.15 84.03 8.26
N SER A 8 11.33 83.38 8.22
CA SER A 8 11.55 82.14 7.46
C SER A 8 11.00 80.98 8.28
N ALA A 9 9.90 80.36 7.76
CA ALA A 9 9.42 79.09 8.28
C ALA A 9 10.41 77.99 7.89
N ALA A 10 11.12 77.46 8.86
CA ALA A 10 11.87 76.25 8.69
C ALA A 10 10.85 75.06 8.52
N LEU A 11 10.76 74.54 7.33
CA LEU A 11 10.08 73.27 7.09
C LEU A 11 10.91 72.16 7.75
N ASP A 12 10.37 71.59 8.83
CA ASP A 12 10.90 70.38 9.45
C ASP A 12 10.94 69.27 8.42
N GLU A 13 12.13 68.89 7.98
CA GLU A 13 12.31 67.63 7.25
C GLU A 13 11.91 66.47 8.14
N PRO A 14 11.04 65.52 7.69
CA PRO A 14 10.73 64.34 8.45
C PRO A 14 12.02 63.55 8.67
N ALA A 15 12.40 63.40 9.95
CA ALA A 15 13.57 62.64 10.36
C ALA A 15 13.52 61.23 9.68
N ARG A 16 14.43 60.98 8.74
CA ARG A 16 14.62 59.68 8.14
C ARG A 16 15.10 58.74 9.26
N LEU A 17 14.15 57.98 9.83
CA LEU A 17 14.44 56.94 10.80
C LEU A 17 15.46 55.98 10.19
N GLY A 18 16.63 55.84 10.79
CA GLY A 18 17.70 55.00 10.31
C GLY A 18 17.29 53.52 10.22
N PHE A 19 17.93 52.78 9.33
CA PHE A 19 17.68 51.34 9.14
C PHE A 19 17.58 50.54 10.46
N GLY A 20 18.38 50.87 11.44
CA GLY A 20 18.36 50.24 12.77
C GLY A 20 17.05 50.40 13.53
N PHE A 21 16.30 51.50 13.29
CA PHE A 21 15.01 51.73 13.94
C PHE A 21 13.94 50.74 13.52
N TYR A 22 13.97 50.29 12.26
CA TYR A 22 13.05 49.24 11.75
C TYR A 22 13.62 47.84 11.95
N PHE A 23 14.93 47.68 11.86
CA PHE A 23 15.60 46.39 11.97
C PHE A 23 15.48 45.77 13.37
N LEU A 24 15.68 46.59 14.44
CA LEU A 24 15.65 46.06 15.80
C LEU A 24 14.26 45.51 16.19
N PRO A 25 13.15 46.24 16.01
CA PRO A 25 11.80 45.68 16.26
C PRO A 25 11.49 44.46 15.41
N PHE A 26 11.88 44.45 14.13
CA PHE A 26 11.70 43.32 13.23
C PHE A 26 12.49 42.07 13.74
N ALA A 27 13.76 42.25 14.06
CA ALA A 27 14.59 41.18 14.61
C ALA A 27 14.02 40.64 15.93
N THR A 28 13.58 41.53 16.82
CA THR A 28 12.93 41.15 18.08
C THR A 28 11.65 40.37 17.81
N PHE A 29 10.79 40.85 16.92
CA PHE A 29 9.56 40.14 16.53
C PHE A 29 9.84 38.75 16.00
N VAL A 30 10.81 38.61 15.08
CA VAL A 30 11.22 37.31 14.52
C VAL A 30 11.76 36.38 15.61
N CYS A 31 12.61 36.89 16.53
CA CYS A 31 13.14 36.10 17.64
C CYS A 31 12.05 35.58 18.61
N PHE A 32 10.97 36.32 18.80
CA PHE A 32 9.82 35.84 19.58
C PHE A 32 8.88 34.93 18.74
N LEU A 33 8.72 35.24 17.45
CA LEU A 33 7.82 34.49 16.58
C LEU A 33 8.32 33.05 16.32
N ILE A 34 9.64 32.88 16.13
CA ILE A 34 10.23 31.56 15.86
C ILE A 34 9.93 30.54 16.98
N PRO A 35 10.20 30.82 18.28
CA PRO A 35 9.83 29.92 19.37
C PRO A 35 8.33 29.66 19.46
N VAL A 36 7.50 30.70 19.24
CA VAL A 36 6.03 30.56 19.25
C VAL A 36 5.58 29.63 18.12
N LEU A 37 6.09 29.82 16.90
CA LEU A 37 5.76 28.95 15.76
C LEU A 37 6.31 27.51 15.92
N TYR A 38 7.41 27.35 16.65
CA TYR A 38 7.98 26.06 16.97
C TYR A 38 7.17 25.31 18.04
N LEU A 39 6.73 25.97 19.09
CA LEU A 39 5.95 25.39 20.17
C LEU A 39 4.47 25.26 19.85
N PHE A 40 3.94 26.16 19.03
CA PHE A 40 2.55 26.22 18.58
C PHE A 40 2.50 26.36 17.06
N PRO A 41 2.85 25.31 16.32
CA PRO A 41 2.82 25.39 14.87
C PRO A 41 1.40 25.76 14.42
N PRO A 42 1.24 26.73 13.51
CA PRO A 42 -0.07 27.19 13.02
C PRO A 42 -0.77 26.17 12.12
N ILE A 43 -0.21 24.97 12.07
CA ILE A 43 -0.69 23.84 11.29
C ILE A 43 -1.30 22.86 12.28
N PRO A 44 -2.59 22.52 12.16
CA PRO A 44 -3.16 21.48 13.00
C PRO A 44 -2.36 20.18 12.83
N ALA A 45 -2.12 19.49 13.95
CA ALA A 45 -1.52 18.17 13.94
C ALA A 45 -2.34 17.25 13.01
N THR A 46 -1.67 16.50 12.16
CA THR A 46 -2.33 15.52 11.31
C THR A 46 -2.85 14.36 12.16
N THR A 47 -3.79 13.59 11.64
CA THR A 47 -4.31 12.38 12.31
C THR A 47 -3.16 11.41 12.59
N SER A 48 -2.23 11.27 11.64
CA SER A 48 -1.02 10.46 11.79
C SER A 48 -0.14 10.93 12.95
N ASP A 49 0.03 12.26 13.13
CA ASP A 49 0.84 12.81 14.22
C ASP A 49 0.17 12.55 15.58
N ALA A 50 -1.14 12.69 15.65
CA ALA A 50 -1.91 12.37 16.86
C ALA A 50 -1.80 10.88 17.21
N LEU A 51 -1.90 9.98 16.23
CA LEU A 51 -1.75 8.54 16.44
C LEU A 51 -0.34 8.16 16.92
N ARG A 52 0.70 8.84 16.47
CA ARG A 52 2.09 8.56 16.91
C ARG A 52 2.32 8.77 18.40
N ALA A 53 1.48 9.53 19.07
CA ALA A 53 1.54 9.69 20.52
C ALA A 53 1.21 8.39 21.30
N THR A 54 0.39 7.51 20.73
CA THR A 54 -0.12 6.31 21.39
C THR A 54 0.14 5.01 20.61
N HIS A 55 0.45 5.13 19.32
CA HIS A 55 0.61 4.01 18.39
C HIS A 55 1.98 4.06 17.73
N THR A 56 2.39 2.92 17.20
CA THR A 56 3.59 2.79 16.35
C THR A 56 3.18 2.27 14.97
N SER A 57 3.72 2.91 13.91
CA SER A 57 3.58 2.41 12.54
C SER A 57 4.36 1.11 12.37
N ILE A 58 3.74 0.11 11.74
CA ILE A 58 4.40 -1.19 11.44
C ILE A 58 5.37 -1.10 10.27
N GLY A 59 5.25 -0.08 9.42
CA GLY A 59 6.06 0.10 8.22
C GLY A 59 7.52 0.43 8.52
N LEU A 60 8.41 -0.11 7.70
CA LEU A 60 9.82 0.28 7.74
C LEU A 60 10.00 1.71 7.23
N ALA A 61 10.84 2.47 7.92
CA ALA A 61 11.26 3.77 7.41
C ALA A 61 12.01 3.59 6.07
N PRO A 62 11.93 4.53 5.12
CA PRO A 62 12.62 4.42 3.83
C PRO A 62 14.12 4.15 3.93
N SER A 63 14.78 4.66 4.97
CA SER A 63 16.21 4.41 5.25
C SER A 63 16.51 2.98 5.70
N LYS A 64 15.50 2.23 6.17
CA LYS A 64 15.60 0.84 6.64
C LYS A 64 14.98 -0.16 5.66
N SER A 65 14.55 0.29 4.47
CA SER A 65 13.97 -0.60 3.46
C SER A 65 14.99 -1.61 2.95
N ASN A 66 14.63 -2.88 2.94
CA ASN A 66 15.42 -3.98 2.39
C ASN A 66 15.39 -3.99 0.84
N LEU A 67 14.52 -3.19 0.24
CA LEU A 67 14.38 -3.05 -1.22
C LEU A 67 15.13 -1.85 -1.77
N ARG A 68 15.76 -1.04 -0.92
CA ARG A 68 16.48 0.17 -1.33
C ARG A 68 17.55 -0.10 -2.38
N ASP A 69 18.30 -1.18 -2.19
CA ASP A 69 19.45 -1.53 -3.02
C ASP A 69 19.13 -2.63 -4.06
N GLN A 70 17.84 -2.84 -4.36
CA GLN A 70 17.39 -3.92 -5.25
C GLN A 70 18.03 -3.91 -6.65
N HIS A 71 18.56 -2.77 -7.10
CA HIS A 71 19.23 -2.63 -8.41
C HIS A 71 20.74 -2.46 -8.30
N SER A 72 21.32 -2.57 -7.09
CA SER A 72 22.76 -2.41 -6.91
C SER A 72 23.55 -3.55 -7.54
N ALA A 73 24.72 -3.23 -8.11
CA ALA A 73 25.62 -4.23 -8.67
C ALA A 73 26.09 -5.25 -7.60
N ALA A 74 26.21 -4.81 -6.34
CA ALA A 74 26.58 -5.67 -5.21
C ALA A 74 25.54 -6.77 -4.97
N GLU A 75 24.24 -6.43 -5.03
CA GLU A 75 23.13 -7.38 -4.90
C GLU A 75 23.17 -8.42 -6.04
N GLN A 76 23.34 -7.95 -7.27
CA GLN A 76 23.42 -8.81 -8.46
C GLN A 76 24.64 -9.73 -8.43
N HIS A 77 25.80 -9.28 -7.89
CA HIS A 77 27.00 -10.09 -7.73
C HIS A 77 26.90 -11.10 -6.58
N GLN A 78 26.26 -10.75 -5.47
CA GLN A 78 25.99 -11.69 -4.38
C GLN A 78 25.11 -12.85 -4.83
N GLN A 79 24.10 -12.58 -5.66
CA GLN A 79 23.24 -13.61 -6.24
C GLN A 79 24.01 -14.56 -7.17
N LYS A 80 24.99 -14.07 -7.93
CA LYS A 80 25.84 -14.90 -8.81
C LYS A 80 26.87 -15.75 -8.06
N LYS A 81 27.35 -15.30 -6.88
CA LYS A 81 28.33 -16.03 -6.06
C LYS A 81 27.73 -17.12 -5.16
N LYS A 82 26.44 -17.05 -4.86
CA LYS A 82 25.76 -17.94 -3.91
C LYS A 82 25.11 -19.16 -4.56
N THR A 83 25.68 -19.69 -5.63
CA THR A 83 25.25 -20.93 -6.30
C THR A 83 25.76 -22.19 -5.59
N GLY A 84 25.79 -22.20 -4.26
CA GLY A 84 26.19 -23.36 -3.46
C GLY A 84 25.80 -23.12 -2.01
N ASP A 85 25.13 -24.03 -1.39
CA ASP A 85 24.83 -24.23 0.05
C ASP A 85 24.16 -23.09 0.85
N ASP A 86 23.97 -21.90 0.30
CA ASP A 86 23.24 -20.83 0.95
C ASP A 86 21.75 -20.91 0.58
N ALA A 87 20.93 -21.37 1.51
CA ALA A 87 19.47 -21.42 1.37
C ALA A 87 18.88 -20.06 0.97
N ALA A 88 17.87 -20.08 0.11
CA ALA A 88 17.09 -18.88 -0.20
C ALA A 88 16.58 -18.23 1.10
N ARG A 89 16.48 -16.89 1.14
CA ARG A 89 16.05 -16.16 2.34
C ARG A 89 14.97 -15.16 2.02
N VAL A 90 14.10 -14.91 3.00
CA VAL A 90 13.14 -13.80 2.95
C VAL A 90 13.91 -12.49 2.97
N LYS A 91 13.90 -11.75 1.85
CA LYS A 91 14.53 -10.45 1.69
C LYS A 91 13.64 -9.32 2.19
N ALA A 92 12.35 -9.38 1.87
CA ALA A 92 11.38 -8.38 2.29
C ALA A 92 9.98 -8.99 2.42
N LEU A 93 9.17 -8.38 3.30
CA LEU A 93 7.75 -8.66 3.47
C LEU A 93 6.98 -7.39 3.16
N CYS A 94 5.90 -7.51 2.37
CA CYS A 94 5.04 -6.39 2.00
C CYS A 94 3.57 -6.71 2.28
N VAL A 95 2.88 -5.80 2.95
CA VAL A 95 1.43 -5.86 3.15
C VAL A 95 0.75 -4.72 2.39
N TYR A 96 -0.46 -4.96 1.92
CA TYR A 96 -1.24 -4.03 1.10
C TYR A 96 -2.63 -3.85 1.70
N PRO A 97 -2.81 -3.08 2.79
CA PRO A 97 -4.07 -3.03 3.53
C PRO A 97 -5.27 -2.62 2.66
N VAL A 98 -5.02 -1.76 1.67
CA VAL A 98 -6.03 -1.36 0.67
C VAL A 98 -5.62 -1.87 -0.70
N LYS A 99 -6.51 -2.64 -1.32
CA LYS A 99 -6.29 -3.20 -2.66
C LYS A 99 -5.92 -2.10 -3.65
N SER A 100 -4.87 -2.32 -4.44
CA SER A 100 -4.35 -1.39 -5.45
C SER A 100 -3.69 -0.11 -4.92
N CYS A 101 -3.75 0.23 -3.64
CA CYS A 101 -2.97 1.32 -3.06
C CYS A 101 -1.52 0.90 -2.80
N ARG A 102 -0.68 1.85 -2.37
CA ARG A 102 0.74 1.61 -2.06
C ARG A 102 0.89 0.53 -0.98
N GLY A 103 1.90 -0.33 -1.14
CA GLY A 103 2.24 -1.35 -0.14
C GLY A 103 3.11 -0.79 0.98
N ILE A 104 3.11 -1.49 2.11
CA ILE A 104 3.92 -1.22 3.29
C ILE A 104 4.95 -2.34 3.41
N GLU A 105 6.22 -2.00 3.40
CA GLU A 105 7.30 -2.94 3.73
C GLU A 105 7.41 -3.08 5.24
N VAL A 106 7.43 -4.32 5.74
CA VAL A 106 7.46 -4.63 7.17
C VAL A 106 8.63 -5.56 7.51
N ALA A 107 9.18 -5.43 8.71
CA ALA A 107 10.25 -6.33 9.17
C ALA A 107 9.72 -7.72 9.52
N ARG A 108 8.48 -7.78 10.01
CA ARG A 108 7.78 -9.02 10.38
C ARG A 108 6.28 -8.84 10.22
N SER A 109 5.57 -9.93 10.01
CA SER A 109 4.11 -9.93 9.95
C SER A 109 3.56 -11.23 10.52
N LYS A 110 2.39 -11.15 11.11
CA LYS A 110 1.61 -12.33 11.45
C LYS A 110 1.10 -12.99 10.19
N LEU A 111 1.15 -14.30 10.13
CA LEU A 111 0.60 -15.12 9.06
C LEU A 111 -0.73 -15.71 9.52
N LEU A 112 -1.74 -15.53 8.70
CA LEU A 112 -3.12 -15.98 8.92
C LEU A 112 -3.57 -16.86 7.74
N PRO A 113 -4.70 -17.57 7.82
CA PRO A 113 -5.27 -18.32 6.69
C PRO A 113 -5.49 -17.47 5.42
N THR A 114 -5.78 -16.18 5.59
CA THR A 114 -5.98 -15.22 4.53
C THR A 114 -4.70 -14.59 3.99
N GLY A 115 -3.53 -14.98 4.50
CA GLY A 115 -2.22 -14.39 4.14
C GLY A 115 -1.61 -13.56 5.26
N LEU A 116 -0.87 -12.51 4.94
CA LEU A 116 -0.28 -11.63 5.95
C LEU A 116 -1.36 -10.80 6.65
N GLU A 117 -1.18 -10.57 7.94
CA GLU A 117 -2.05 -9.69 8.73
C GLU A 117 -2.12 -8.29 8.09
N PHE A 118 -3.28 -7.66 8.12
CA PHE A 118 -3.60 -6.38 7.48
C PHE A 118 -3.62 -6.38 5.95
N ASP A 119 -3.44 -7.52 5.28
CA ASP A 119 -3.36 -7.57 3.82
C ASP A 119 -4.74 -7.56 3.16
N ARG A 120 -4.98 -6.59 2.25
CA ARG A 120 -6.22 -6.42 1.44
C ARG A 120 -7.52 -6.43 2.25
N LEU A 121 -7.53 -5.75 3.40
CA LEU A 121 -8.72 -5.57 4.24
C LEU A 121 -9.77 -4.69 3.55
N TYR A 122 -9.32 -3.75 2.70
CA TYR A 122 -10.15 -2.78 2.02
C TYR A 122 -9.97 -2.80 0.50
N THR A 123 -11.00 -2.38 -0.22
CA THR A 123 -10.93 -2.08 -1.65
C THR A 123 -11.74 -0.84 -1.98
N LEU A 124 -11.23 -0.02 -2.89
CA LEU A 124 -12.00 1.05 -3.51
C LEU A 124 -12.80 0.47 -4.68
N ALA A 125 -14.02 0.96 -4.86
CA ALA A 125 -14.91 0.56 -5.94
C ALA A 125 -15.67 1.75 -6.51
N GLN A 126 -16.01 1.68 -7.80
CA GLN A 126 -16.85 2.66 -8.48
C GLN A 126 -18.19 2.03 -8.86
N LEU A 127 -19.25 2.84 -8.81
CA LEU A 127 -20.57 2.41 -9.27
C LEU A 127 -20.59 2.46 -10.80
N LYS A 128 -20.71 1.30 -11.43
CA LYS A 128 -20.84 1.19 -12.89
C LYS A 128 -22.25 0.90 -13.31
N SER A 129 -22.70 1.61 -14.34
CA SER A 129 -23.90 1.28 -15.08
C SER A 129 -23.60 0.22 -16.13
N PRO A 130 -24.53 -0.68 -16.43
CA PRO A 130 -24.40 -1.58 -17.58
C PRO A 130 -24.31 -0.75 -18.87
N PHE A 131 -23.55 -1.24 -19.83
CA PHE A 131 -23.47 -0.62 -21.15
C PHE A 131 -23.67 -1.68 -22.24
N PRO A 132 -24.54 -1.42 -23.25
CA PRO A 132 -25.37 -0.22 -23.46
C PRO A 132 -26.50 -0.09 -22.43
N VAL A 133 -26.83 1.14 -22.08
CA VAL A 133 -28.03 1.41 -21.26
C VAL A 133 -29.24 1.09 -22.12
N SER A 134 -30.07 0.12 -21.72
CA SER A 134 -31.35 -0.16 -22.35
C SER A 134 -32.28 1.00 -22.08
N VAL A 135 -32.71 1.71 -23.12
CA VAL A 135 -33.64 2.84 -23.04
C VAL A 135 -35.09 2.34 -22.94
N ASP A 136 -35.31 1.10 -23.32
CA ASP A 136 -36.65 0.47 -23.26
C ASP A 136 -36.81 -0.16 -21.89
N GLY A 137 -37.60 0.51 -21.05
CA GLY A 137 -37.89 0.17 -19.63
C GLY A 137 -38.56 -1.18 -19.35
N THR A 138 -38.22 -2.21 -20.12
CA THR A 138 -38.54 -3.59 -19.79
C THR A 138 -37.44 -4.11 -18.86
N ALA A 139 -37.61 -3.82 -17.56
CA ALA A 139 -36.84 -4.43 -16.48
C ALA A 139 -37.05 -5.95 -16.49
N GLY A 140 -36.32 -6.61 -17.33
CA GLY A 140 -36.30 -8.06 -17.44
C GLY A 140 -34.90 -8.58 -17.27
N ASP A 141 -34.63 -9.25 -16.17
CA ASP A 141 -33.45 -10.09 -15.96
C ASP A 141 -32.29 -9.52 -15.10
N GLY A 142 -32.51 -8.52 -14.23
CA GLY A 142 -31.49 -8.15 -13.20
C GLY A 142 -30.08 -7.78 -13.69
N ARG A 143 -29.83 -7.86 -15.01
CA ARG A 143 -28.53 -7.57 -15.65
C ARG A 143 -28.29 -6.09 -15.85
N ASP A 144 -29.33 -5.28 -15.77
CA ASP A 144 -29.27 -3.83 -16.00
C ASP A 144 -29.10 -3.01 -14.72
N ALA A 145 -28.85 -3.64 -13.58
CA ALA A 145 -28.64 -2.94 -12.33
C ALA A 145 -27.21 -2.36 -12.23
N HIS A 146 -27.12 -1.15 -11.69
CA HIS A 146 -25.82 -0.57 -11.30
C HIS A 146 -25.10 -1.51 -10.34
N ALA A 147 -23.83 -1.77 -10.59
CA ALA A 147 -23.01 -2.63 -9.75
C ALA A 147 -21.74 -1.93 -9.29
N TRP A 148 -21.38 -2.16 -8.03
CA TRP A 148 -20.07 -1.78 -7.54
C TRP A 148 -19.01 -2.67 -8.15
N GLU A 149 -18.03 -2.07 -8.82
CA GLU A 149 -16.88 -2.76 -9.38
C GLU A 149 -15.60 -2.20 -8.79
N PHE A 150 -14.75 -3.09 -8.27
CA PHE A 150 -13.47 -2.69 -7.70
C PHE A 150 -12.60 -1.96 -8.73
N ILE A 151 -11.81 -0.99 -8.26
CA ILE A 151 -10.89 -0.26 -9.12
C ILE A 151 -9.44 -0.71 -8.88
N THR A 152 -8.62 -0.59 -9.90
CA THR A 152 -7.23 -1.03 -9.87
C THR A 152 -6.28 0.01 -10.48
N GLN A 153 -4.98 -0.13 -10.19
CA GLN A 153 -3.94 0.68 -10.82
C GLN A 153 -3.95 0.59 -12.36
N ARG A 154 -4.53 -0.46 -12.95
CA ARG A 154 -4.68 -0.58 -14.40
C ARG A 154 -5.61 0.48 -14.99
N GLN A 155 -6.64 0.87 -14.25
CA GLN A 155 -7.62 1.88 -14.65
C GLN A 155 -7.18 3.25 -14.12
N PHE A 156 -6.79 3.31 -12.85
CA PHE A 156 -6.44 4.51 -12.12
C PHE A 156 -5.02 4.41 -11.54
N PRO A 157 -3.99 4.71 -12.35
CA PRO A 157 -2.59 4.49 -11.95
C PRO A 157 -2.18 5.26 -10.68
N ARG A 158 -2.79 6.42 -10.42
CA ARG A 158 -2.56 7.22 -9.20
C ARG A 158 -2.88 6.48 -7.90
N LEU A 159 -3.60 5.35 -7.94
CA LEU A 159 -3.74 4.49 -6.75
C LEU A 159 -2.39 4.02 -6.19
N ALA A 160 -1.36 3.89 -7.04
CA ALA A 160 -0.01 3.53 -6.60
C ALA A 160 0.62 4.57 -5.68
N THR A 161 0.22 5.83 -5.79
CA THR A 161 0.75 6.95 -4.99
C THR A 161 -0.09 7.25 -3.75
N VAL A 162 -1.25 6.61 -3.58
CA VAL A 162 -2.00 6.66 -2.32
C VAL A 162 -1.21 5.88 -1.27
N LYS A 163 -0.61 6.62 -0.34
CA LYS A 163 0.17 6.06 0.77
C LYS A 163 -0.75 5.42 1.78
N VAL A 164 -0.30 4.35 2.37
CA VAL A 164 -1.03 3.60 3.40
C VAL A 164 -0.10 3.36 4.56
N ASP A 165 -0.53 3.68 5.78
CA ASP A 165 0.17 3.34 7.02
C ASP A 165 -0.77 2.56 7.93
N VAL A 166 -0.24 1.61 8.67
CA VAL A 166 -0.95 0.90 9.73
C VAL A 166 -0.32 1.27 11.07
N PHE A 167 -1.14 1.76 11.96
CA PHE A 167 -0.76 2.13 13.32
C PHE A 167 -1.33 1.11 14.30
N VAL A 168 -0.45 0.49 15.07
CA VAL A 168 -0.83 -0.46 16.12
C VAL A 168 -0.59 0.15 17.49
N PRO A 169 -1.42 -0.14 18.50
CA PRO A 169 -1.25 0.35 19.85
C PRO A 169 0.13 -0.02 20.41
N ASP A 170 0.79 0.93 21.05
CA ASP A 170 2.12 0.74 21.64
C ASP A 170 2.05 0.93 23.16
N ALA A 171 2.15 -0.17 23.89
CA ALA A 171 2.08 -0.18 25.34
C ALA A 171 3.21 0.65 25.99
N THR A 172 4.31 0.92 25.29
CA THR A 172 5.43 1.73 25.81
C THR A 172 5.14 3.22 25.75
N LYS A 173 4.16 3.66 24.95
CA LYS A 173 3.75 5.06 24.76
C LYS A 173 2.56 5.47 25.63
N ARG A 174 2.29 4.76 26.72
CA ARG A 174 1.17 5.08 27.62
C ARG A 174 1.39 6.46 28.24
N THR A 175 0.48 7.38 27.95
CA THR A 175 0.33 8.63 28.68
C THR A 175 -0.70 8.46 29.79
N VAL A 176 -0.56 9.21 30.89
CA VAL A 176 -1.43 9.14 32.08
C VAL A 176 -2.93 9.36 31.76
N PHE A 177 -3.23 9.92 30.59
CA PHE A 177 -4.60 10.23 30.13
C PHE A 177 -5.24 9.13 29.26
N LEU A 178 -4.52 8.06 28.89
CA LEU A 178 -5.01 7.01 28.00
C LEU A 178 -4.90 5.65 28.69
N GLU A 179 -5.89 5.34 29.52
CA GLU A 179 -5.97 4.07 30.26
C GLU A 179 -6.26 2.84 29.37
N LYS A 180 -6.70 3.04 28.12
CA LYS A 180 -6.97 1.94 27.20
C LYS A 180 -6.01 2.01 26.02
N SER A 181 -5.34 0.87 25.77
CA SER A 181 -4.75 0.58 24.45
C SER A 181 -5.86 0.74 23.43
N GLY A 182 -5.74 1.73 22.55
CA GLY A 182 -6.71 1.93 21.47
C GLY A 182 -6.64 0.83 20.42
N ASP A 183 -7.62 0.81 19.52
CA ASP A 183 -7.66 -0.13 18.40
C ASP A 183 -6.62 0.23 17.34
N PRO A 184 -6.15 -0.73 16.52
CA PRO A 184 -5.27 -0.45 15.41
C PRO A 184 -6.01 0.32 14.29
N TRP A 185 -5.27 1.21 13.61
CA TRP A 185 -5.82 2.08 12.58
C TRP A 185 -5.03 2.02 11.27
N ILE A 186 -5.72 2.20 10.16
CA ILE A 186 -5.14 2.43 8.84
C ILE A 186 -5.33 3.90 8.49
N VAL A 187 -4.25 4.55 8.05
CA VAL A 187 -4.29 5.91 7.54
C VAL A 187 -3.98 5.89 6.04
N LEU A 188 -4.92 6.34 5.23
CA LEU A 188 -4.69 6.62 3.82
C LEU A 188 -4.25 8.07 3.68
N ARG A 189 -3.22 8.32 2.87
CA ARG A 189 -2.72 9.66 2.58
C ARG A 189 -2.54 9.84 1.08
N PHE A 190 -3.00 10.96 0.56
CA PHE A 190 -2.82 11.30 -0.85
C PHE A 190 -2.55 12.79 -1.00
N PRO A 191 -1.75 13.20 -2.00
CA PRO A 191 -1.48 14.61 -2.26
C PRO A 191 -2.78 15.36 -2.54
N TRP A 192 -3.02 16.39 -1.73
CA TRP A 192 -4.17 17.27 -1.94
C TRP A 192 -3.88 18.67 -1.43
N ARG A 193 -4.18 19.66 -2.25
CA ARG A 193 -4.05 21.06 -1.93
C ARG A 193 -5.38 21.77 -2.14
N GLU A 194 -5.87 22.45 -1.11
CA GLU A 194 -7.08 23.24 -1.22
C GLU A 194 -6.91 24.39 -2.23
N PRO A 195 -7.98 24.79 -2.92
CA PRO A 195 -7.92 25.96 -3.79
C PRO A 195 -7.76 27.26 -3.00
N GLY A 196 -7.11 28.27 -3.62
CA GLY A 196 -6.96 29.60 -3.05
C GLY A 196 -5.86 29.72 -1.98
N TRP A 197 -5.97 30.75 -1.13
CA TRP A 197 -4.93 31.15 -0.16
C TRP A 197 -4.68 30.07 0.92
N ARG A 198 -5.71 29.32 1.30
CA ARG A 198 -5.57 28.20 2.26
C ARG A 198 -4.60 27.14 1.75
N GLY A 199 -4.71 26.76 0.48
CA GLY A 199 -3.79 25.82 -0.13
C GLY A 199 -2.36 26.36 -0.25
N THR A 200 -2.17 27.70 -0.32
CA THR A 200 -0.82 28.29 -0.28
C THR A 200 -0.22 28.18 1.12
N ILE A 201 -1.02 28.36 2.17
CA ILE A 201 -0.58 28.15 3.55
C ILE A 201 -0.26 26.66 3.79
N GLN A 202 -1.13 25.74 3.36
CA GLN A 202 -0.90 24.30 3.46
C GLN A 202 0.41 23.90 2.77
N TRP A 203 0.66 24.45 1.57
CA TRP A 203 1.89 24.18 0.84
C TRP A 203 3.14 24.70 1.57
N ALA A 204 3.11 25.92 2.07
CA ALA A 204 4.22 26.50 2.84
C ALA A 204 4.46 25.68 4.10
N ALA A 205 3.40 25.28 4.78
CA ALA A 205 3.41 24.45 5.97
C ALA A 205 4.05 23.08 5.71
N ALA A 206 3.67 22.40 4.63
CA ALA A 206 4.27 21.13 4.23
C ALA A 206 5.78 21.26 3.95
N LYS A 207 6.21 22.38 3.31
CA LYS A 207 7.64 22.66 3.11
C LYS A 207 8.41 22.84 4.40
N VAL A 208 7.82 23.48 5.40
CA VAL A 208 8.45 23.68 6.72
C VAL A 208 8.54 22.36 7.49
N ARG A 209 7.50 21.53 7.44
CA ARG A 209 7.43 20.28 8.18
C ARG A 209 8.27 19.14 7.57
N ASP A 210 8.13 18.94 6.26
CA ASP A 210 8.65 17.77 5.56
C ASP A 210 9.83 18.12 4.61
N GLY A 211 10.34 19.36 4.70
CA GLY A 211 11.44 19.86 3.88
C GLY A 211 11.00 20.30 2.48
N TRP A 212 11.96 20.66 1.62
CA TRP A 212 11.70 21.27 0.30
C TRP A 212 10.80 20.44 -0.62
N HIS A 213 10.78 19.12 -0.46
CA HIS A 213 9.94 18.20 -1.23
C HIS A 213 8.60 17.89 -0.56
N GLY A 214 8.33 18.42 0.64
CA GLY A 214 7.06 18.25 1.32
C GLY A 214 5.89 18.77 0.49
N GLU A 215 4.81 18.01 0.41
CA GLU A 215 3.56 18.41 -0.24
C GLU A 215 2.39 18.20 0.73
N PRO A 216 1.36 19.07 0.68
CA PRO A 216 0.20 18.88 1.51
C PRO A 216 -0.50 17.58 1.14
N GLU A 217 -0.85 16.81 2.16
CA GLU A 217 -1.57 15.54 2.03
C GLU A 217 -2.89 15.61 2.79
N MET A 218 -3.90 14.95 2.25
CA MET A 218 -5.14 14.68 2.95
C MET A 218 -5.09 13.27 3.54
N GLU A 219 -5.57 13.13 4.77
CA GLU A 219 -5.61 11.86 5.50
C GLU A 219 -7.04 11.36 5.66
N VAL A 220 -7.21 10.05 5.54
CA VAL A 220 -8.44 9.32 5.83
C VAL A 220 -8.11 8.23 6.84
N LEU A 221 -8.83 8.22 7.97
CA LEU A 221 -8.65 7.25 9.04
C LEU A 221 -9.66 6.11 8.90
N LEU A 222 -9.16 4.86 8.91
CA LEU A 222 -9.97 3.66 8.76
C LEU A 222 -9.70 2.68 9.90
N PRO A 223 -10.70 2.04 10.50
CA PRO A 223 -10.50 1.02 11.52
C PRO A 223 -9.88 -0.25 10.92
N VAL A 224 -9.00 -0.92 11.66
CA VAL A 224 -8.55 -2.27 11.32
C VAL A 224 -9.60 -3.30 11.74
N GLU A 225 -10.14 -3.15 12.94
CA GLU A 225 -11.22 -4.01 13.43
C GLU A 225 -12.48 -3.86 12.56
N PHE A 226 -13.21 -4.96 12.42
CA PHE A 226 -14.49 -4.91 11.72
C PHE A 226 -15.51 -4.21 12.62
N PRO A 227 -16.22 -3.18 12.13
CA PRO A 227 -17.17 -2.44 12.95
C PRO A 227 -18.27 -3.32 13.54
N THR A 228 -18.65 -3.04 14.77
CA THR A 228 -19.79 -3.70 15.42
C THR A 228 -21.11 -3.32 14.76
N GLU A 229 -22.16 -4.12 14.92
CA GLU A 229 -23.49 -3.81 14.34
C GLU A 229 -23.99 -2.43 14.77
N LYS A 230 -23.75 -2.04 16.01
CA LYS A 230 -24.10 -0.72 16.53
C LYS A 230 -23.35 0.40 15.80
N GLU A 231 -22.04 0.24 15.58
CA GLU A 231 -21.26 1.22 14.82
C GLU A 231 -21.68 1.28 13.36
N ILE A 232 -22.05 0.14 12.76
CA ILE A 232 -22.56 0.09 11.38
C ILE A 232 -23.85 0.93 11.27
N GLU A 233 -24.78 0.77 12.22
CA GLU A 233 -26.02 1.55 12.26
C GLU A 233 -25.76 3.04 12.52
N GLU A 234 -24.98 3.37 13.56
CA GLU A 234 -24.67 4.76 13.94
C GLU A 234 -23.96 5.53 12.84
N ARG A 235 -23.02 4.91 12.15
CA ARG A 235 -22.28 5.51 11.03
C ARG A 235 -23.05 5.40 9.71
N GLY A 236 -24.10 4.57 9.66
CA GLY A 236 -24.93 4.34 8.49
C GLY A 236 -24.16 3.71 7.33
N TYR A 237 -23.32 2.72 7.66
CA TYR A 237 -22.71 1.85 6.67
C TYR A 237 -23.74 0.85 6.14
N THR A 238 -23.54 0.36 4.92
CA THR A 238 -24.47 -0.59 4.29
C THR A 238 -23.73 -1.86 3.88
N ARG A 239 -24.41 -3.00 3.95
CA ARG A 239 -23.89 -4.27 3.42
C ARG A 239 -24.31 -4.37 1.97
N GLU A 240 -23.34 -4.44 1.07
CA GLU A 240 -23.55 -4.47 -0.37
C GLU A 240 -22.53 -5.41 -1.03
N ASP A 241 -22.88 -5.91 -2.21
CA ASP A 241 -21.97 -6.74 -2.97
C ASP A 241 -21.05 -5.88 -3.85
N VAL A 242 -19.77 -6.22 -3.87
CA VAL A 242 -18.79 -5.64 -4.77
C VAL A 242 -18.25 -6.69 -5.73
N ARG A 243 -18.24 -6.37 -7.00
CA ARG A 243 -17.68 -7.26 -8.03
C ARG A 243 -16.16 -7.20 -8.00
N VAL A 244 -15.54 -8.34 -7.65
CA VAL A 244 -14.10 -8.56 -7.71
C VAL A 244 -13.82 -9.59 -8.80
N TRP A 245 -13.35 -9.15 -9.95
CA TRP A 245 -13.24 -9.96 -11.17
C TRP A 245 -14.60 -10.50 -11.64
N LYS A 246 -14.81 -11.80 -11.54
CA LYS A 246 -16.08 -12.46 -11.92
C LYS A 246 -16.99 -12.75 -10.73
N GLU A 247 -16.52 -12.53 -9.51
CA GLU A 247 -17.20 -12.88 -8.28
C GLU A 247 -17.90 -11.67 -7.66
N MET A 248 -19.07 -11.87 -7.12
CA MET A 248 -19.77 -10.90 -6.27
C MET A 248 -19.39 -11.21 -4.83
N VAL A 249 -18.79 -10.24 -4.16
CA VAL A 249 -18.25 -10.39 -2.79
C VAL A 249 -19.07 -9.55 -1.83
N PRO A 250 -19.79 -10.15 -0.88
CA PRO A 250 -20.48 -9.41 0.17
C PRO A 250 -19.47 -8.65 1.04
N ALA A 251 -19.69 -7.36 1.21
CA ALA A 251 -18.78 -6.50 1.95
C ALA A 251 -19.50 -5.32 2.60
N LEU A 252 -18.83 -4.62 3.49
CA LEU A 252 -19.36 -3.44 4.16
C LEU A 252 -18.98 -2.19 3.38
N ASN A 253 -19.96 -1.47 2.87
CA ASN A 253 -19.78 -0.19 2.20
C ASN A 253 -19.57 0.92 3.24
N MET A 254 -18.38 1.47 3.26
CA MET A 254 -17.93 2.55 4.14
C MET A 254 -17.66 3.84 3.35
N GLY A 255 -18.41 4.08 2.30
CA GLY A 255 -18.19 5.23 1.39
C GLY A 255 -18.29 6.59 2.08
N LYS A 256 -18.91 6.68 3.25
CA LYS A 256 -18.97 7.91 4.04
C LYS A 256 -17.60 8.35 4.59
N GLU A 257 -16.65 7.43 4.69
CA GLU A 257 -15.28 7.73 5.14
C GLU A 257 -14.41 8.32 4.02
N ILE A 258 -14.86 8.25 2.76
CA ILE A 258 -14.07 8.68 1.60
C ILE A 258 -14.47 10.11 1.19
N PRO A 259 -13.54 11.07 1.25
CA PRO A 259 -13.78 12.43 0.79
C PRO A 259 -13.85 12.49 -0.75
N GLU A 260 -14.61 13.45 -1.28
CA GLU A 260 -14.73 13.67 -2.73
C GLU A 260 -13.38 14.00 -3.39
N GLU A 261 -12.47 14.59 -2.63
CA GLU A 261 -11.12 14.95 -3.06
C GLU A 261 -10.34 13.72 -3.54
N LEU A 262 -10.55 12.55 -2.93
CA LEU A 262 -9.93 11.30 -3.38
C LEU A 262 -10.41 10.92 -4.78
N SER A 263 -11.71 11.06 -5.07
CA SER A 263 -12.26 10.81 -6.41
C SER A 263 -11.62 11.73 -7.45
N ARG A 264 -11.48 13.02 -7.13
CA ARG A 264 -10.85 14.02 -7.99
C ARG A 264 -9.37 13.73 -8.18
N TYR A 265 -8.65 13.37 -7.11
CA TYR A 265 -7.24 12.99 -7.18
C TYR A 265 -7.01 11.79 -8.09
N LEU A 266 -7.81 10.74 -7.93
CA LEU A 266 -7.71 9.52 -8.73
C LEU A 266 -8.19 9.70 -10.17
N GLY A 267 -9.02 10.70 -10.44
CA GLY A 267 -9.68 10.91 -11.73
C GLY A 267 -10.85 9.96 -11.97
N VAL A 268 -11.53 9.54 -10.89
CA VAL A 268 -12.73 8.70 -10.98
C VAL A 268 -13.94 9.59 -11.17
N SER A 269 -14.63 9.44 -12.30
CA SER A 269 -15.84 10.21 -12.64
C SER A 269 -17.13 9.62 -12.07
N ASN A 270 -17.16 8.31 -11.86
CA ASN A 270 -18.30 7.61 -11.27
C ASN A 270 -18.28 7.78 -9.74
N LYS A 271 -19.42 7.47 -9.10
CA LYS A 271 -19.48 7.45 -7.64
C LYS A 271 -18.43 6.46 -7.11
N LEU A 272 -17.52 6.96 -6.27
CA LEU A 272 -16.48 6.19 -5.60
C LEU A 272 -16.95 5.80 -4.21
N THR A 273 -16.60 4.61 -3.78
CA THR A 273 -16.81 4.13 -2.41
C THR A 273 -15.67 3.24 -1.93
N LEU A 274 -15.66 2.97 -0.64
CA LEU A 274 -14.73 2.06 0.02
C LEU A 274 -15.48 0.87 0.59
N PHE A 275 -14.98 -0.34 0.33
CA PHE A 275 -15.49 -1.56 0.91
C PHE A 275 -14.51 -2.16 1.91
N ARG A 276 -15.03 -2.61 3.05
CA ARG A 276 -14.33 -3.44 4.04
C ARG A 276 -14.76 -4.89 3.87
N VAL A 277 -13.79 -5.81 3.78
CA VAL A 277 -14.09 -7.24 3.71
C VAL A 277 -14.80 -7.69 4.99
N ASP A 278 -15.86 -8.48 4.84
CA ASP A 278 -16.53 -9.12 5.96
C ASP A 278 -15.76 -10.40 6.35
N PRO A 279 -15.16 -10.46 7.55
CA PRO A 279 -14.39 -11.63 7.98
C PRO A 279 -15.22 -12.91 8.08
N GLY A 280 -16.54 -12.81 8.21
CA GLY A 280 -17.46 -13.94 8.20
C GLY A 280 -17.88 -14.41 6.80
N LYS A 281 -17.46 -13.70 5.73
CA LYS A 281 -17.89 -13.99 4.35
C LYS A 281 -16.71 -13.95 3.39
N LEU A 282 -15.64 -14.66 3.73
CA LEU A 282 -14.45 -14.75 2.90
C LEU A 282 -14.69 -15.64 1.68
N ARG A 283 -13.97 -15.38 0.59
CA ARG A 283 -14.01 -16.20 -0.62
C ARG A 283 -13.16 -17.45 -0.46
N GLU A 284 -13.69 -18.59 -0.82
CA GLU A 284 -12.95 -19.86 -0.83
C GLU A 284 -12.00 -19.93 -2.03
N VAL A 285 -10.81 -20.48 -1.79
CA VAL A 285 -9.79 -20.71 -2.82
C VAL A 285 -9.79 -22.19 -3.19
N HIS A 286 -10.05 -22.45 -4.46
CA HIS A 286 -10.09 -23.78 -5.02
C HIS A 286 -8.98 -23.99 -6.07
N ARG A 287 -9.08 -25.02 -6.87
CA ARG A 287 -8.26 -25.31 -8.07
C ARG A 287 -6.83 -25.71 -7.72
N CYS A 288 -5.84 -24.83 -7.95
CA CYS A 288 -4.45 -25.15 -7.61
C CYS A 288 -4.14 -25.06 -6.10
N ALA A 289 -5.10 -24.65 -5.28
CA ALA A 289 -4.94 -24.67 -3.83
C ALA A 289 -5.06 -26.09 -3.28
N PRO A 290 -4.47 -26.38 -2.08
CA PRO A 290 -4.65 -27.67 -1.44
C PRO A 290 -6.12 -27.88 -1.07
N ALA A 291 -6.58 -29.12 -1.18
CA ALA A 291 -7.89 -29.51 -0.71
C ALA A 291 -7.97 -29.33 0.83
N LYS A 292 -9.19 -29.18 1.35
CA LYS A 292 -9.42 -29.02 2.78
C LYS A 292 -8.82 -30.18 3.60
N GLU A 293 -8.87 -31.38 3.07
CA GLU A 293 -8.34 -32.60 3.68
C GLU A 293 -6.81 -32.58 3.79
N GLU A 294 -6.13 -31.93 2.82
CA GLU A 294 -4.67 -31.80 2.81
C GLU A 294 -4.19 -30.64 3.68
N ALA A 295 -4.86 -29.49 3.61
CA ALA A 295 -4.50 -28.30 4.37
C ALA A 295 -5.02 -28.34 5.82
N GLY A 296 -6.03 -29.16 6.10
CA GLY A 296 -6.77 -29.19 7.36
C GLY A 296 -7.81 -28.08 7.51
N TYR A 297 -7.86 -27.15 6.57
CA TYR A 297 -8.85 -26.05 6.50
C TYR A 297 -9.11 -25.68 5.04
N GLN A 298 -10.25 -25.04 4.75
CA GLN A 298 -10.51 -24.48 3.43
C GLN A 298 -9.73 -23.17 3.28
N PRO A 299 -8.78 -23.06 2.33
CA PRO A 299 -8.08 -21.80 2.06
C PRO A 299 -9.06 -20.71 1.66
N VAL A 300 -8.87 -19.51 2.21
CA VAL A 300 -9.76 -18.36 2.00
C VAL A 300 -8.99 -17.09 1.72
N VAL A 301 -9.66 -16.15 1.05
CA VAL A 301 -9.13 -14.82 0.74
C VAL A 301 -10.19 -13.75 0.97
N GLY A 302 -9.75 -12.55 1.28
CA GLY A 302 -10.57 -11.34 1.30
C GLY A 302 -10.61 -10.68 -0.10
N PHE A 303 -10.00 -9.48 -0.21
CA PHE A 303 -9.87 -8.78 -1.48
C PHE A 303 -8.58 -9.09 -2.25
N GLN A 304 -7.83 -10.13 -1.89
CA GLN A 304 -6.74 -10.66 -2.72
C GLN A 304 -7.30 -11.06 -4.11
N ASP A 305 -6.42 -11.19 -5.12
CA ASP A 305 -6.90 -11.53 -6.48
C ASP A 305 -7.39 -12.97 -6.56
N ALA A 306 -6.60 -13.94 -6.07
CA ALA A 306 -6.94 -15.35 -6.16
C ALA A 306 -6.40 -16.21 -5.01
N TYR A 307 -5.25 -15.89 -4.45
CA TYR A 307 -4.57 -16.68 -3.41
C TYR A 307 -4.13 -15.80 -2.25
N PRO A 308 -3.95 -16.38 -1.05
CA PRO A 308 -3.57 -15.63 0.16
C PRO A 308 -2.24 -14.89 0.04
N LEU A 309 -1.25 -15.48 -0.65
CA LEU A 309 0.10 -14.96 -0.71
C LEU A 309 0.67 -15.01 -2.13
N HIS A 310 1.50 -14.02 -2.44
CA HIS A 310 2.30 -13.96 -3.65
C HIS A 310 3.77 -13.86 -3.30
N LEU A 311 4.59 -14.79 -3.82
CA LEU A 311 6.03 -14.84 -3.68
C LEU A 311 6.73 -14.35 -4.95
N MET A 312 7.82 -13.59 -4.80
CA MET A 312 8.70 -13.17 -5.88
C MET A 312 10.16 -13.46 -5.51
N ASN A 313 10.92 -14.01 -6.45
CA ASN A 313 12.35 -14.17 -6.33
C ASN A 313 13.08 -13.01 -7.02
N MET A 314 13.99 -12.35 -6.31
CA MET A 314 14.76 -11.23 -6.84
C MET A 314 15.63 -11.62 -8.03
N SER A 315 16.21 -12.82 -8.04
CA SER A 315 17.01 -13.31 -9.17
C SER A 315 16.17 -13.47 -10.43
N SER A 316 14.93 -13.93 -10.29
CA SER A 316 13.97 -14.04 -11.41
C SER A 316 13.58 -12.67 -11.96
N LEU A 317 13.34 -11.70 -11.06
CA LEU A 317 13.08 -10.33 -11.46
C LEU A 317 14.25 -9.72 -12.22
N HIS A 318 15.49 -9.87 -11.72
CA HIS A 318 16.67 -9.32 -12.39
C HIS A 318 16.94 -9.98 -13.73
N ALA A 319 16.79 -11.31 -13.83
CA ALA A 319 16.93 -12.03 -15.09
C ALA A 319 15.90 -11.60 -16.13
N PHE A 320 14.67 -11.31 -15.69
CA PHE A 320 13.63 -10.76 -16.56
C PHE A 320 13.92 -9.30 -16.91
N ASP A 321 14.25 -8.45 -15.92
CA ASP A 321 14.53 -7.02 -16.12
C ASP A 321 15.66 -6.78 -17.13
N ALA A 322 16.67 -7.64 -17.13
CA ALA A 322 17.78 -7.57 -18.09
C ALA A 322 17.36 -7.75 -19.56
N GLN A 323 16.20 -8.35 -19.81
CA GLN A 323 15.68 -8.63 -21.15
C GLN A 323 14.58 -7.65 -21.58
N VAL A 324 14.07 -6.81 -20.64
CA VAL A 324 13.02 -5.83 -20.93
C VAL A 324 13.68 -4.61 -21.61
N PRO A 325 13.14 -4.14 -22.75
CA PRO A 325 13.60 -2.91 -23.39
C PRO A 325 13.52 -1.72 -22.41
N LYS A 326 14.58 -0.95 -22.36
CA LYS A 326 14.72 0.22 -21.49
C LYS A 326 14.49 1.50 -22.27
N ASP A 327 13.89 2.49 -21.63
CA ASP A 327 13.71 3.84 -22.15
C ASP A 327 13.79 4.87 -21.00
N LYS A 328 13.45 6.13 -21.27
CA LYS A 328 13.49 7.20 -20.27
C LYS A 328 12.53 6.98 -19.09
N ASP A 329 11.41 6.29 -19.31
CA ASP A 329 10.34 6.08 -18.34
C ASP A 329 10.48 4.74 -17.62
N LEU A 330 11.37 3.84 -18.11
CA LEU A 330 11.61 2.52 -17.53
C LEU A 330 13.10 2.16 -17.57
N GLN A 331 13.84 2.53 -16.53
CA GLN A 331 15.26 2.17 -16.40
C GLN A 331 15.44 0.78 -15.78
N HIS A 332 14.64 0.46 -14.76
CA HIS A 332 14.65 -0.81 -14.06
C HIS A 332 13.23 -1.19 -13.61
N LEU A 333 13.00 -2.49 -13.47
CA LEU A 333 11.75 -3.01 -12.91
C LEU A 333 11.87 -3.11 -11.39
N ASP A 334 11.17 -2.24 -10.68
CA ASP A 334 11.00 -2.34 -9.24
C ASP A 334 10.11 -3.52 -8.88
N VAL A 335 10.52 -4.34 -7.90
CA VAL A 335 9.75 -5.50 -7.43
C VAL A 335 8.37 -5.13 -6.91
N ARG A 336 8.21 -3.92 -6.37
CA ARG A 336 6.91 -3.40 -5.86
C ARG A 336 5.83 -3.34 -6.94
N ARG A 337 6.19 -3.24 -8.23
CA ARG A 337 5.26 -3.29 -9.38
C ARG A 337 4.47 -4.60 -9.43
N PHE A 338 5.05 -5.68 -8.92
CA PHE A 338 4.46 -7.02 -8.90
C PHE A 338 3.62 -7.30 -7.66
N ARG A 339 3.67 -6.42 -6.65
CA ARG A 339 2.83 -6.43 -5.44
C ARG A 339 2.90 -7.75 -4.68
N SER A 340 4.10 -8.29 -4.55
CA SER A 340 4.36 -9.52 -3.81
C SER A 340 4.30 -9.30 -2.31
N ASN A 341 3.78 -10.29 -1.57
CA ASN A 341 3.77 -10.29 -0.12
C ASN A 341 5.12 -10.73 0.44
N ILE A 342 5.74 -11.72 -0.20
CA ILE A 342 7.00 -12.31 0.20
C ILE A 342 8.00 -12.18 -0.94
N ILE A 343 9.12 -11.55 -0.67
CA ILE A 343 10.20 -11.38 -1.63
C ILE A 343 11.40 -12.15 -1.09
N VAL A 344 11.91 -13.08 -1.88
CA VAL A 344 13.07 -13.92 -1.53
C VAL A 344 14.28 -13.56 -2.36
N SER A 345 15.47 -13.84 -1.82
CA SER A 345 16.75 -13.72 -2.52
C SER A 345 17.62 -14.95 -2.22
N GLY A 346 18.65 -15.19 -3.02
CA GLY A 346 19.59 -16.30 -2.84
C GLY A 346 19.25 -17.54 -3.67
N ALA A 347 18.01 -17.73 -4.14
CA ALA A 347 17.69 -18.78 -5.09
C ALA A 347 18.11 -18.40 -6.52
N PRO A 348 18.46 -19.36 -7.39
CA PRO A 348 18.63 -19.13 -8.82
C PRO A 348 17.40 -18.50 -9.47
N ALA A 349 17.58 -17.85 -10.63
CA ALA A 349 16.47 -17.28 -11.38
C ALA A 349 15.50 -18.39 -11.83
N TYR A 350 14.22 -18.17 -11.54
CA TYR A 350 13.10 -19.08 -11.86
C TYR A 350 13.10 -20.42 -11.13
N ASP A 351 13.99 -20.61 -10.12
CA ASP A 351 14.02 -21.84 -9.33
C ASP A 351 12.71 -22.05 -8.54
N GLU A 352 12.12 -20.94 -8.08
CA GLU A 352 10.83 -20.94 -7.38
C GLU A 352 9.68 -21.57 -8.18
N GLU A 353 9.79 -21.65 -9.49
CA GLU A 353 8.78 -22.23 -10.36
C GLU A 353 8.72 -23.76 -10.30
N SER A 354 9.74 -24.38 -9.68
CA SER A 354 9.75 -25.81 -9.39
C SER A 354 9.34 -26.16 -7.97
N TRP A 355 9.15 -25.19 -7.08
CA TRP A 355 8.81 -25.44 -5.68
C TRP A 355 7.36 -25.86 -5.53
N LYS A 356 7.09 -26.98 -4.88
CA LYS A 356 5.73 -27.46 -4.53
C LYS A 356 5.40 -27.21 -3.08
N SER A 357 6.35 -27.47 -2.19
CA SER A 357 6.21 -27.24 -0.76
C SER A 357 7.50 -26.63 -0.23
N VAL A 358 7.33 -25.56 0.56
CA VAL A 358 8.46 -24.87 1.19
C VAL A 358 8.21 -24.69 2.69
N LYS A 359 9.28 -24.63 3.45
CA LYS A 359 9.26 -24.31 4.86
C LYS A 359 10.13 -23.13 5.14
N PHE A 360 9.58 -22.12 5.78
CA PHE A 360 10.36 -20.99 6.27
C PHE A 360 10.82 -21.34 7.68
N THR A 361 12.12 -21.33 7.87
CA THR A 361 12.75 -21.72 9.12
C THR A 361 13.31 -20.51 9.84
N GLN A 362 13.74 -20.71 11.07
CA GLN A 362 14.05 -19.67 12.03
C GLN A 362 14.91 -18.53 11.43
N GLY A 363 14.44 -17.29 11.61
CA GLY A 363 15.18 -16.06 11.36
C GLY A 363 16.05 -15.66 12.57
N ALA A 364 16.45 -14.39 12.62
CA ALA A 364 17.29 -13.84 13.70
C ALA A 364 16.54 -13.71 15.04
N SER A 365 15.22 -13.64 15.03
CA SER A 365 14.39 -13.40 16.20
C SER A 365 13.76 -14.71 16.74
N LYS A 366 13.56 -14.74 18.06
CA LYS A 366 12.83 -15.85 18.72
C LYS A 366 11.31 -15.81 18.46
N VAL A 367 10.80 -14.75 17.87
CA VAL A 367 9.36 -14.57 17.57
C VAL A 367 8.97 -15.30 16.29
N ALA A 368 9.89 -15.38 15.33
CA ALA A 368 9.67 -16.09 14.07
C ALA A 368 9.34 -17.57 14.33
N THR A 369 8.24 -18.03 13.74
CA THR A 369 7.79 -19.43 13.89
C THR A 369 7.99 -20.16 12.57
N PRO A 370 8.57 -21.39 12.58
CA PRO A 370 8.66 -22.20 11.37
C PRO A 370 7.27 -22.32 10.71
N SER A 371 7.20 -22.01 9.43
CA SER A 371 5.93 -21.96 8.70
C SER A 371 6.05 -22.72 7.39
N LYS A 372 5.06 -23.58 7.11
CA LYS A 372 5.00 -24.39 5.89
C LYS A 372 4.01 -23.77 4.90
N PHE A 373 4.33 -23.88 3.63
CA PHE A 373 3.48 -23.38 2.54
C PHE A 373 3.39 -24.40 1.43
N GLN A 374 2.21 -24.48 0.83
CA GLN A 374 2.06 -25.05 -0.50
C GLN A 374 2.26 -23.93 -1.53
N VAL A 375 3.12 -24.16 -2.51
CA VAL A 375 3.25 -23.33 -3.70
C VAL A 375 2.23 -23.84 -4.72
N SER A 376 1.22 -23.04 -5.02
CA SER A 376 0.02 -23.48 -5.75
C SER A 376 0.19 -23.42 -7.27
N CYS A 377 0.58 -22.26 -7.80
CA CYS A 377 0.76 -22.06 -9.23
C CYS A 377 1.61 -20.82 -9.54
N ARG A 378 2.06 -20.69 -10.79
CA ARG A 378 2.67 -19.47 -11.31
C ARG A 378 1.68 -18.31 -11.27
N THR A 379 2.18 -17.11 -11.04
CA THR A 379 1.36 -15.91 -11.06
C THR A 379 1.25 -15.38 -12.48
N VAL A 380 0.08 -15.53 -13.07
CA VAL A 380 -0.27 -14.93 -14.37
C VAL A 380 -0.37 -13.42 -14.22
N ARG A 381 0.31 -12.68 -15.07
CA ARG A 381 0.45 -11.21 -14.95
C ARG A 381 -0.48 -10.46 -15.91
N CYS A 382 -1.03 -9.39 -15.40
CA CYS A 382 -1.78 -8.39 -16.18
C CYS A 382 -0.93 -7.12 -16.38
N LYS A 383 -1.52 -6.07 -16.96
CA LYS A 383 -0.85 -4.76 -17.17
C LYS A 383 -0.58 -3.93 -15.90
N MET A 384 -0.85 -4.47 -14.72
CA MET A 384 -0.59 -3.73 -13.47
C MET A 384 0.89 -3.40 -13.25
N PRO A 385 1.87 -4.28 -13.55
CA PRO A 385 3.30 -3.97 -13.42
C PRO A 385 3.79 -2.83 -14.32
N ASN A 386 3.00 -2.41 -15.33
CA ASN A 386 3.33 -1.23 -16.14
C ASN A 386 3.28 0.07 -15.32
N VAL A 387 2.62 0.08 -14.16
CA VAL A 387 2.49 1.27 -13.31
C VAL A 387 3.70 1.41 -12.40
N ASP A 388 4.33 2.58 -12.44
CA ASP A 388 5.37 2.95 -11.52
C ASP A 388 4.78 3.23 -10.12
N GLN A 389 5.39 2.63 -9.09
CA GLN A 389 4.82 2.65 -7.74
C GLN A 389 5.15 3.95 -6.96
N ASP A 390 6.07 4.75 -7.45
CA ASP A 390 6.43 6.03 -6.82
C ASP A 390 5.73 7.21 -7.49
N THR A 391 5.63 7.19 -8.82
CA THR A 391 5.04 8.28 -9.60
C THR A 391 3.58 8.08 -10.01
N GLY A 392 3.09 6.84 -9.98
CA GLY A 392 1.77 6.49 -10.51
C GLY A 392 1.67 6.64 -12.03
N VAL A 393 2.79 6.75 -12.74
CA VAL A 393 2.81 6.82 -14.21
C VAL A 393 2.77 5.40 -14.78
N ARG A 394 1.90 5.18 -15.75
CA ARG A 394 1.79 3.89 -16.44
C ARG A 394 2.59 3.91 -17.73
N HIS A 395 3.60 3.04 -17.83
CA HIS A 395 4.28 2.78 -19.09
C HIS A 395 3.32 2.15 -20.10
N SER A 396 3.33 2.64 -21.35
CA SER A 396 2.34 2.26 -22.36
C SER A 396 2.39 0.79 -22.76
N VAL A 397 3.58 0.21 -22.75
CA VAL A 397 3.86 -1.12 -23.32
C VAL A 397 4.46 -2.07 -22.30
N GLU A 398 5.56 -1.67 -21.64
CA GLU A 398 6.37 -2.55 -20.78
C GLU A 398 5.95 -2.48 -19.31
N PRO A 399 6.16 -3.56 -18.54
CA PRO A 399 6.71 -4.85 -18.93
C PRO A 399 5.70 -5.86 -19.50
N ASP A 400 4.42 -5.51 -19.72
CA ASP A 400 3.38 -6.45 -20.17
C ASP A 400 3.75 -7.16 -21.48
N ARG A 401 4.30 -6.42 -22.47
CA ARG A 401 4.72 -7.02 -23.76
C ARG A 401 5.84 -8.04 -23.56
N SER A 402 6.86 -7.66 -22.80
CA SER A 402 8.00 -8.55 -22.53
C SER A 402 7.60 -9.77 -21.71
N LEU A 403 6.68 -9.61 -20.72
CA LEU A 403 6.12 -10.73 -19.98
C LEU A 403 5.45 -11.75 -20.92
N ARG A 404 4.56 -11.30 -21.80
CA ARG A 404 3.88 -12.18 -22.78
C ARG A 404 4.83 -12.84 -23.76
N LYS A 405 5.92 -12.16 -24.14
CA LYS A 405 6.90 -12.67 -25.11
C LYS A 405 7.89 -13.65 -24.48
N LEU A 406 8.36 -13.38 -23.28
CA LEU A 406 9.49 -14.07 -22.66
C LEU A 406 9.08 -15.04 -21.56
N ARG A 407 7.88 -14.84 -20.99
CA ARG A 407 7.40 -15.59 -19.82
C ARG A 407 6.04 -16.26 -20.08
N ASP A 408 5.73 -16.61 -21.34
CA ASP A 408 4.64 -17.52 -21.72
C ASP A 408 5.12 -18.96 -21.48
N VAL A 409 5.12 -19.39 -20.22
CA VAL A 409 5.76 -20.62 -19.73
C VAL A 409 4.79 -21.55 -19.00
N ASP A 410 3.51 -21.23 -18.97
CA ASP A 410 2.50 -22.04 -18.29
C ASP A 410 1.43 -22.51 -19.26
N GLU A 411 1.35 -23.83 -19.45
CA GLU A 411 0.42 -24.45 -20.40
C GLU A 411 -1.05 -24.15 -20.08
N GLY A 412 -1.38 -23.95 -18.81
CA GLY A 412 -2.73 -23.59 -18.36
C GLY A 412 -3.12 -22.13 -18.64
N ALA A 413 -2.16 -21.29 -19.01
CA ALA A 413 -2.36 -19.87 -19.29
C ALA A 413 -1.64 -19.40 -20.57
N PRO A 414 -1.90 -20.02 -21.72
CA PRO A 414 -1.22 -19.70 -22.99
C PRO A 414 -1.43 -18.22 -23.36
N LEU A 415 -0.41 -17.61 -23.96
CA LEU A 415 -0.34 -16.19 -24.34
C LEU A 415 -0.36 -15.20 -23.17
N MET A 416 -0.17 -15.70 -21.96
CA MET A 416 -0.08 -14.89 -20.75
C MET A 416 1.32 -15.00 -20.14
N GLY A 417 1.87 -13.85 -19.74
CA GLY A 417 3.17 -13.85 -19.06
C GLY A 417 3.04 -14.24 -17.60
N CYS A 418 3.96 -15.08 -17.10
CA CYS A 418 4.02 -15.51 -15.71
C CYS A 418 5.30 -15.01 -15.02
N LEU A 419 5.17 -14.49 -13.80
CA LEU A 419 6.32 -14.15 -12.95
C LEU A 419 5.90 -14.13 -11.47
N GLY A 420 6.64 -14.89 -10.64
CA GLY A 420 6.33 -15.15 -9.24
C GLY A 420 5.34 -16.31 -9.04
N MET A 421 5.13 -16.70 -7.79
CA MET A 421 4.32 -17.86 -7.40
C MET A 421 3.22 -17.48 -6.44
N GLN A 422 2.07 -18.13 -6.56
CA GLN A 422 0.97 -18.06 -5.60
C GLN A 422 1.18 -19.13 -4.52
N MET A 423 0.86 -18.80 -3.28
CA MET A 423 1.07 -19.71 -2.16
C MET A 423 -0.12 -19.71 -1.18
N VAL A 424 -0.28 -20.85 -0.52
CA VAL A 424 -1.23 -21.05 0.58
C VAL A 424 -0.45 -21.44 1.83
N PRO A 425 -0.69 -20.79 2.99
CA PRO A 425 -0.08 -21.21 4.24
C PRO A 425 -0.65 -22.54 4.72
N LEU A 426 0.18 -23.39 5.36
CA LEU A 426 -0.21 -24.63 5.97
C LEU A 426 0.10 -24.56 7.47
N PHE A 427 -0.88 -24.87 8.32
CA PHE A 427 -0.75 -24.79 9.77
C PHE A 427 -0.72 -26.16 10.41
N GLU A 428 0.10 -26.30 11.46
CA GLU A 428 0.06 -27.46 12.35
C GLU A 428 -1.05 -27.20 13.38
N GLY A 429 -2.10 -28.00 13.40
CA GLY A 429 -3.25 -27.77 14.27
C GLY A 429 -4.28 -26.82 13.66
N THR A 430 -5.22 -27.40 12.95
CA THR A 430 -6.30 -26.71 12.25
C THR A 430 -7.66 -26.87 12.92
N ASP A 431 -7.68 -27.57 14.06
CA ASP A 431 -8.85 -27.83 14.91
C ASP A 431 -9.41 -26.54 15.57
N ARG A 432 -8.56 -25.52 15.71
CA ARG A 432 -8.96 -24.21 16.23
C ARG A 432 -8.34 -23.07 15.42
N VAL A 433 -9.15 -22.06 15.13
CA VAL A 433 -8.74 -20.87 14.38
C VAL A 433 -7.57 -20.15 15.07
N GLU A 434 -7.52 -20.16 16.40
CA GLU A 434 -6.47 -19.51 17.19
C GLU A 434 -5.08 -20.14 16.95
N TYR A 435 -5.01 -21.40 16.53
CA TYR A 435 -3.76 -22.10 16.21
C TYR A 435 -3.31 -21.87 14.78
N MET A 436 -4.21 -21.40 13.90
CA MET A 436 -3.88 -21.08 12.51
C MET A 436 -3.22 -19.70 12.40
N GLN A 437 -2.10 -19.54 13.09
CA GLN A 437 -1.30 -18.32 13.04
C GLN A 437 0.19 -18.62 13.23
N ALA A 438 1.02 -17.83 12.58
CA ALA A 438 2.48 -17.91 12.68
C ALA A 438 3.07 -16.52 12.54
N TRP A 439 4.39 -16.39 12.72
CA TRP A 439 5.10 -15.12 12.50
C TRP A 439 6.18 -15.30 11.45
N LEU A 440 6.10 -14.49 10.40
CA LEU A 440 7.13 -14.36 9.39
C LEU A 440 8.03 -13.16 9.68
N GLU A 441 9.31 -13.31 9.38
CA GLU A 441 10.32 -12.28 9.59
C GLU A 441 11.30 -12.24 8.41
N VAL A 442 11.78 -11.05 8.08
CA VAL A 442 12.88 -10.86 7.13
C VAL A 442 14.13 -11.61 7.60
N GLY A 443 14.81 -12.29 6.70
CA GLY A 443 15.99 -13.09 6.98
C GLY A 443 15.72 -14.58 7.25
N MET A 444 14.45 -15.02 7.39
CA MET A 444 14.14 -16.44 7.49
C MET A 444 14.66 -17.21 6.30
N ALA A 445 15.27 -18.39 6.55
CA ALA A 445 15.68 -19.28 5.48
C ALA A 445 14.48 -19.98 4.86
N VAL A 446 14.58 -20.28 3.56
CA VAL A 446 13.55 -20.96 2.79
C VAL A 446 14.06 -22.34 2.40
N ASP A 447 13.53 -23.38 3.02
CA ASP A 447 13.87 -24.78 2.74
C ASP A 447 12.82 -25.32 1.74
N VAL A 448 13.28 -25.80 0.60
CA VAL A 448 12.44 -26.44 -0.41
C VAL A 448 12.24 -27.90 -0.01
N LEU A 449 11.02 -28.25 0.37
CA LEU A 449 10.69 -29.61 0.82
C LEU A 449 10.32 -30.53 -0.35
N GLU A 450 9.67 -29.99 -1.36
CA GLU A 450 9.19 -30.73 -2.53
C GLU A 450 9.31 -29.89 -3.79
N ARG A 451 9.67 -30.52 -4.89
CA ARG A 451 9.77 -29.92 -6.23
C ARG A 451 8.87 -30.65 -7.22
N GLY A 452 8.39 -29.93 -8.23
CA GLY A 452 7.56 -30.49 -9.29
C GLY A 452 7.08 -29.42 -10.26
N GLU A 453 6.25 -29.82 -11.20
CA GLU A 453 5.70 -28.95 -12.24
C GLU A 453 4.41 -28.26 -11.79
N HIS A 454 4.15 -27.09 -12.35
CA HIS A 454 2.94 -26.32 -12.15
C HIS A 454 2.18 -26.13 -13.45
N VAL A 455 0.88 -26.34 -13.40
CA VAL A 455 -0.04 -25.97 -14.46
C VAL A 455 -1.13 -25.09 -13.86
N TYR A 456 -1.26 -23.88 -14.39
CA TYR A 456 -2.28 -22.94 -13.94
C TYR A 456 -3.67 -23.39 -14.37
N ILE A 457 -4.60 -23.46 -13.42
CA ILE A 457 -6.02 -23.70 -13.72
C ILE A 457 -6.74 -22.36 -13.70
N ARG A 458 -7.29 -21.97 -14.85
CA ARG A 458 -7.98 -20.69 -15.03
C ARG A 458 -9.20 -20.58 -14.11
N GLN A 459 -9.29 -19.45 -13.39
CA GLN A 459 -10.42 -19.15 -12.51
C GLN A 459 -11.60 -18.60 -13.28
#